data_670e3158907f5ee429817d4ca0a30d33
#
_entry.id   670e3158907f5ee429817d4ca0a30d33
#
_cell.length_a   1.000
_cell.length_b   1.000
_cell.length_c   1.000
_cell.angle_alpha   90.00
_cell.angle_beta   90.00
_cell.angle_gamma   90.00
#
_symmetry.space_group_name_H-M   'P 1'
#
loop_
_entity.id
_entity.type
_entity.pdbx_description
1 polymer ?
#
loop_
_entity_poly.entity_id
_entity_poly.type
_entity_poly.pdbx_seq_one_letter_code
_entity_poly.pdbx_strand_id
1 'polypeptide(L)'
;GIVDSRAASAGGFGNRRTDMPSRYRRHRRRRTARHRHRGIIRSMLRVLILTTVLIAVLASAGSAIAGELPFKAVFSQDVNGSIVIAANGAVQCDAINTQCALALFREGKKLNNNDWNMQYIDVDAEPSSFSSSASDLAVPTGAHVLWAGLYWGGYSASAARERVGFREGNGTYESVNSTQLGTYGASGQAYGAFADVTKYVREHGAGTYWVSNITTNVGNADVHAGWSLVVAYADPADPPRNLTVFDGYLAVESGKASVTADVNGFLTPRVGPVRTAVGAVAWEGDVNLTGDQMLLNGKALSNNANPATNAFNSTISTFGEYVNSRMPAYTNLFGVDADLFGADATYLPNGSTSAKVQVTTNGDRILLSTLTFATELFAPNLEVRKTVEDLNGGDVMAGDRLRYTITTQNTGADSATS
;
A
#
# COMPACT_ATOMS: atom_id res chain seq x y z
N GLY A 1 26.37 -36.37 3.37
CA GLY A 1 27.69 -36.48 2.87
C GLY A 1 28.52 -35.32 3.35
N ILE A 2 29.41 -35.59 4.28
CA ILE A 2 30.45 -34.73 4.85
C ILE A 2 31.57 -34.67 3.81
N VAL A 3 32.12 -33.53 3.48
CA VAL A 3 33.48 -33.41 2.96
C VAL A 3 34.21 -32.31 3.68
N ASP A 4 35.31 -32.72 4.23
CA ASP A 4 36.25 -32.04 5.10
C ASP A 4 37.22 -31.14 4.32
N SER A 5 37.66 -30.10 4.95
CA SER A 5 38.72 -29.19 4.57
C SER A 5 40.10 -29.78 4.81
N ARG A 6 41.12 -29.49 4.01
CA ARG A 6 42.48 -29.25 4.48
C ARG A 6 43.35 -28.52 3.45
N ALA A 7 44.10 -27.60 4.01
CA ALA A 7 45.14 -26.75 3.46
C ALA A 7 46.50 -27.48 3.29
N ALA A 8 47.38 -26.88 2.51
CA ALA A 8 48.83 -26.70 2.72
C ALA A 8 49.45 -26.26 1.38
N SER A 9 50.17 -25.26 1.29
CA SER A 9 51.39 -24.64 1.77
C SER A 9 52.56 -24.79 0.77
N ALA A 10 53.16 -23.62 0.51
CA ALA A 10 54.58 -23.32 0.48
C ALA A 10 55.48 -23.58 -0.74
N GLY A 11 56.29 -22.58 -1.02
CA GLY A 11 57.64 -22.61 -1.62
C GLY A 11 57.71 -21.98 -3.00
N GLY A 12 58.46 -20.97 -3.35
CA GLY A 12 59.66 -20.40 -2.76
C GLY A 12 60.76 -20.24 -3.84
N PHE A 13 61.47 -19.10 -3.85
CA PHE A 13 62.73 -18.81 -4.56
C PHE A 13 62.64 -18.56 -6.08
N GLY A 14 63.29 -17.60 -6.68
CA GLY A 14 64.48 -16.84 -6.33
C GLY A 14 64.92 -15.86 -7.40
N ASN A 15 65.69 -14.92 -6.98
CA ASN A 15 66.42 -13.86 -7.64
C ASN A 15 67.20 -14.25 -8.91
N ARG A 16 67.28 -13.32 -9.87
CA ARG A 16 68.62 -12.84 -10.35
C ARG A 16 68.54 -11.56 -11.20
N ARG A 17 69.34 -10.61 -10.77
CA ARG A 17 69.82 -9.42 -11.50
C ARG A 17 70.70 -9.83 -12.65
N THR A 18 70.75 -9.05 -13.71
CA THR A 18 71.99 -8.68 -14.42
C THR A 18 71.85 -7.34 -15.14
N ASP A 19 72.97 -6.61 -15.06
CA ASP A 19 73.21 -5.23 -15.42
C ASP A 19 73.34 -4.94 -16.93
N MET A 20 73.13 -3.65 -17.22
CA MET A 20 73.57 -2.69 -18.22
C MET A 20 74.63 -3.12 -19.32
N PRO A 21 74.84 -2.34 -20.45
CA PRO A 21 75.11 -0.89 -20.45
C PRO A 21 74.62 -0.01 -21.65
N SER A 22 74.60 1.23 -21.31
CA SER A 22 74.70 2.53 -21.99
C SER A 22 75.15 2.66 -23.49
N ARG A 23 74.64 3.71 -24.03
CA ARG A 23 75.06 4.69 -25.05
C ARG A 23 74.22 4.73 -26.34
N TYR A 24 73.50 5.80 -26.56
CA TYR A 24 73.78 6.80 -27.60
C TYR A 24 72.82 8.01 -27.52
N ARG A 25 73.43 9.14 -27.55
CA ARG A 25 73.09 10.53 -27.55
C ARG A 25 71.98 11.03 -28.48
N ARG A 26 71.27 12.05 -27.95
CA ARG A 26 70.88 13.34 -28.54
C ARG A 26 70.36 13.36 -29.98
N HIS A 27 69.10 13.70 -30.11
CA HIS A 27 68.50 14.80 -30.88
C HIS A 27 66.99 14.55 -31.06
N ARG A 28 66.20 15.29 -30.36
CA ARG A 28 64.82 15.69 -30.70
C ARG A 28 64.11 16.34 -29.51
N ARG A 29 64.63 17.46 -29.11
CA ARG A 29 63.81 18.40 -28.37
C ARG A 29 63.38 19.49 -29.34
N ARG A 30 62.15 19.51 -29.78
CA ARG A 30 61.37 20.69 -30.21
C ARG A 30 60.02 20.39 -30.91
N ARG A 31 59.44 19.18 -30.83
CA ARG A 31 58.13 18.96 -31.44
C ARG A 31 57.02 18.45 -30.46
N THR A 32 57.28 18.25 -29.19
CA THR A 32 56.33 17.68 -28.23
C THR A 32 55.53 18.70 -27.40
N ALA A 33 55.87 19.99 -27.45
CA ALA A 33 55.15 21.02 -26.66
C ALA A 33 53.81 21.49 -27.28
N ARG A 34 53.61 21.40 -28.60
CA ARG A 34 52.35 21.85 -29.25
C ARG A 34 51.21 20.81 -29.25
N HIS A 35 51.48 19.53 -29.05
CA HIS A 35 50.46 18.49 -29.00
C HIS A 35 49.88 18.27 -27.60
N ARG A 36 50.64 18.60 -26.52
CA ARG A 36 50.12 18.50 -25.15
C ARG A 36 49.08 19.55 -24.79
N HIS A 37 49.23 20.77 -25.31
CA HIS A 37 48.22 21.83 -25.03
C HIS A 37 46.88 21.60 -25.71
N ARG A 38 46.84 20.98 -26.91
CA ARG A 38 45.57 20.66 -27.57
C ARG A 38 44.81 19.48 -26.92
N GLY A 39 45.50 18.54 -26.28
CA GLY A 39 44.93 17.43 -25.55
C GLY A 39 44.28 17.87 -24.23
N ILE A 40 44.93 18.76 -23.50
CA ILE A 40 44.43 19.29 -22.20
C ILE A 40 43.21 20.18 -22.41
N ILE A 41 43.20 21.05 -23.42
CA ILE A 41 42.07 21.92 -23.73
C ILE A 41 40.85 21.09 -24.21
N ARG A 42 41.05 20.03 -24.99
CA ARG A 42 39.94 19.12 -25.39
C ARG A 42 39.45 18.28 -24.25
N SER A 43 40.29 17.88 -23.30
CA SER A 43 39.90 17.17 -22.07
C SER A 43 39.11 18.09 -21.11
N MET A 44 39.58 19.31 -20.88
CA MET A 44 38.86 20.27 -20.06
C MET A 44 37.52 20.70 -20.69
N LEU A 45 37.43 20.87 -22.00
CA LEU A 45 36.17 21.18 -22.67
C LEU A 45 35.16 20.02 -22.60
N ARG A 46 35.62 18.76 -22.65
CA ARG A 46 34.76 17.58 -22.49
C ARG A 46 34.28 17.41 -21.04
N VAL A 47 35.11 17.72 -20.05
CA VAL A 47 34.72 17.71 -18.62
C VAL A 47 33.77 18.85 -18.33
N LEU A 48 33.95 20.03 -18.91
CA LEU A 48 33.03 21.18 -18.75
C LEU A 48 31.66 20.93 -19.42
N ILE A 49 31.65 20.27 -20.58
CA ILE A 49 30.39 19.89 -21.27
C ILE A 49 29.67 18.77 -20.50
N LEU A 50 30.39 17.78 -19.95
CA LEU A 50 29.81 16.72 -19.13
C LEU A 50 29.27 17.24 -17.79
N THR A 51 29.93 18.21 -17.16
CA THR A 51 29.45 18.81 -15.91
C THR A 51 28.25 19.75 -16.16
N THR A 52 28.21 20.50 -17.28
CA THR A 52 27.04 21.31 -17.64
C THR A 52 25.84 20.47 -18.06
N VAL A 53 26.03 19.32 -18.72
CA VAL A 53 24.94 18.39 -19.03
C VAL A 53 24.44 17.67 -17.75
N LEU A 54 25.35 17.31 -16.83
CA LEU A 54 24.96 16.71 -15.54
C LEU A 54 24.24 17.72 -14.63
N ILE A 55 24.66 18.99 -14.62
CA ILE A 55 23.99 20.07 -13.88
C ILE A 55 22.64 20.42 -14.55
N ALA A 56 22.53 20.38 -15.89
CA ALA A 56 21.25 20.57 -16.58
C ALA A 56 20.26 19.41 -16.35
N VAL A 57 20.76 18.16 -16.20
CA VAL A 57 19.91 17.00 -15.84
C VAL A 57 19.49 17.05 -14.36
N LEU A 58 20.30 17.61 -13.47
CA LEU A 58 19.94 17.81 -12.05
C LEU A 58 19.07 19.08 -11.83
N ALA A 59 19.12 20.06 -12.73
CA ALA A 59 18.27 21.25 -12.66
C ALA A 59 16.89 21.06 -13.33
N SER A 60 16.67 19.95 -14.03
CA SER A 60 15.37 19.57 -14.58
C SER A 60 14.60 18.56 -13.71
N ALA A 61 14.94 18.44 -12.41
CA ALA A 61 13.96 18.07 -11.41
C ALA A 61 13.00 19.27 -11.27
N GLY A 62 12.30 19.60 -12.36
CA GLY A 62 11.10 20.42 -12.29
C GLY A 62 10.22 19.78 -11.25
N SER A 63 9.72 20.57 -10.30
CA SER A 63 8.63 20.17 -9.44
C SER A 63 7.61 19.49 -10.34
N ALA A 64 7.43 18.19 -10.22
CA ALA A 64 6.36 17.49 -10.92
C ALA A 64 5.11 18.28 -10.53
N ILE A 65 4.44 18.88 -11.51
CA ILE A 65 3.16 19.53 -11.26
C ILE A 65 2.31 18.38 -10.73
N ALA A 66 1.95 18.45 -9.45
CA ALA A 66 1.09 17.47 -8.86
C ALA A 66 -0.18 17.42 -9.72
N GLY A 67 -0.53 16.24 -10.16
CA GLY A 67 -1.67 15.94 -11.03
C GLY A 67 -2.23 14.58 -10.66
N GLU A 68 -3.12 14.05 -11.47
CA GLU A 68 -3.60 12.70 -11.31
C GLU A 68 -2.44 11.69 -11.44
N LEU A 69 -2.47 10.64 -10.60
CA LEU A 69 -1.46 9.57 -10.59
C LEU A 69 -2.08 8.28 -11.12
N PRO A 70 -1.52 7.69 -12.20
CA PRO A 70 -1.99 6.42 -12.75
C PRO A 70 -1.90 5.29 -11.71
N PHE A 71 -2.88 4.39 -11.71
CA PHE A 71 -2.86 3.20 -10.87
C PHE A 71 -1.74 2.25 -11.27
N LYS A 72 -0.99 1.77 -10.29
CA LYS A 72 0.05 0.75 -10.42
C LYS A 72 0.02 -0.20 -9.23
N ALA A 73 0.40 -1.44 -9.44
CA ALA A 73 0.60 -2.37 -8.33
C ALA A 73 1.82 -1.92 -7.50
N VAL A 74 1.62 -1.75 -6.20
CA VAL A 74 2.65 -1.37 -5.22
C VAL A 74 3.02 -2.52 -4.30
N PHE A 75 2.14 -3.51 -4.19
CA PHE A 75 2.38 -4.76 -3.49
C PHE A 75 1.69 -5.90 -4.23
N SER A 76 2.36 -7.06 -4.37
CA SER A 76 1.74 -8.30 -4.85
C SER A 76 2.54 -9.49 -4.33
N GLN A 77 1.85 -10.43 -3.69
CA GLN A 77 2.46 -11.65 -3.16
C GLN A 77 1.42 -12.76 -3.01
N ASP A 78 1.85 -14.00 -3.29
CA ASP A 78 1.09 -15.21 -2.98
C ASP A 78 1.52 -15.73 -1.61
N VAL A 79 0.60 -15.77 -0.66
CA VAL A 79 0.89 -16.14 0.74
C VAL A 79 -0.38 -16.55 1.48
N ASN A 80 -0.22 -17.32 2.55
CA ASN A 80 -1.28 -17.47 3.54
C ASN A 80 -1.44 -16.13 4.26
N GLY A 81 -2.58 -15.47 4.09
CA GLY A 81 -2.77 -14.14 4.64
C GLY A 81 -3.96 -13.39 4.06
N SER A 82 -4.06 -12.09 4.35
CA SER A 82 -5.13 -11.23 3.86
C SER A 82 -4.72 -9.76 3.80
N ILE A 83 -5.68 -8.92 3.35
CA ILE A 83 -5.57 -7.45 3.36
C ILE A 83 -6.69 -6.92 4.26
N VAL A 84 -6.33 -5.98 5.15
CA VAL A 84 -7.26 -5.27 6.01
C VAL A 84 -7.10 -3.76 5.83
N ILE A 85 -8.16 -3.02 6.12
CA ILE A 85 -8.19 -1.56 6.02
C ILE A 85 -8.72 -1.00 7.35
N ALA A 86 -7.93 -0.10 7.96
CA ALA A 86 -8.37 0.78 9.03
C ALA A 86 -8.49 2.20 8.47
N ALA A 87 -9.58 2.91 8.75
CA ALA A 87 -9.81 4.24 8.16
C ALA A 87 -10.72 5.10 9.04
N ASN A 88 -10.66 6.43 8.88
CA ASN A 88 -11.64 7.35 9.46
C ASN A 88 -11.66 8.71 8.72
N GLY A 89 -12.73 9.47 8.94
CA GLY A 89 -12.83 10.87 8.53
C GLY A 89 -11.99 11.81 9.39
N ALA A 90 -11.67 12.98 8.86
CA ALA A 90 -11.01 14.08 9.56
C ALA A 90 -11.87 15.36 9.61
N VAL A 91 -13.04 15.36 8.96
CA VAL A 91 -14.00 16.46 8.99
C VAL A 91 -15.42 15.98 9.23
N GLN A 92 -16.22 16.87 9.78
CA GLN A 92 -17.64 16.67 10.05
C GLN A 92 -18.39 17.99 9.85
N CYS A 93 -19.72 17.95 9.78
CA CYS A 93 -20.57 19.12 9.94
C CYS A 93 -20.57 19.59 11.41
N ASP A 94 -21.15 20.76 11.70
CA ASP A 94 -21.25 21.27 13.09
C ASP A 94 -22.18 20.37 13.91
N ALA A 95 -21.62 19.56 14.79
CA ALA A 95 -22.33 18.56 15.62
C ALA A 95 -23.31 19.21 16.65
N ILE A 96 -23.21 20.52 16.92
CA ILE A 96 -24.19 21.24 17.74
C ILE A 96 -25.51 21.40 16.98
N ASN A 97 -25.47 21.41 15.65
CA ASN A 97 -26.66 21.43 14.81
C ASN A 97 -27.35 20.07 14.81
N THR A 98 -28.62 20.03 15.25
CA THR A 98 -29.40 18.78 15.33
C THR A 98 -29.53 18.04 14.00
N GLN A 99 -29.60 18.76 12.86
CA GLN A 99 -29.62 18.13 11.54
C GLN A 99 -28.27 17.50 11.17
N CYS A 100 -27.16 18.10 11.61
CA CYS A 100 -25.85 17.49 11.49
C CYS A 100 -25.74 16.23 12.34
N ALA A 101 -26.20 16.27 13.60
CA ALA A 101 -26.19 15.09 14.46
C ALA A 101 -26.93 13.88 13.82
N LEU A 102 -28.03 14.14 13.10
CA LEU A 102 -28.72 13.12 12.30
C LEU A 102 -27.88 12.70 11.07
N ALA A 103 -27.32 13.66 10.34
CA ALA A 103 -26.55 13.39 9.14
C ALA A 103 -25.31 12.52 9.38
N LEU A 104 -24.64 12.67 10.54
CA LEU A 104 -23.50 11.84 10.95
C LEU A 104 -23.84 10.34 11.01
N PHE A 105 -25.12 10.00 11.19
CA PHE A 105 -25.62 8.62 11.22
C PHE A 105 -26.52 8.29 10.00
N ARG A 106 -26.37 9.05 8.89
CA ARG A 106 -27.10 8.85 7.63
C ARG A 106 -28.60 9.05 7.77
N GLU A 107 -29.02 9.87 8.73
CA GLU A 107 -30.42 10.23 8.96
C GLU A 107 -30.68 11.67 8.49
N GLY A 108 -31.93 11.97 8.13
CA GLY A 108 -32.31 13.30 7.69
C GLY A 108 -32.20 13.51 6.17
N LYS A 109 -32.00 14.75 5.73
CA LYS A 109 -32.04 15.13 4.30
C LYS A 109 -30.74 15.72 3.76
N LYS A 110 -29.86 16.24 4.62
CA LYS A 110 -28.62 16.89 4.28
C LYS A 110 -27.49 15.94 4.60
N LEU A 111 -27.16 15.04 3.68
CA LEU A 111 -26.26 13.93 3.93
C LEU A 111 -24.90 14.06 3.25
N ASN A 112 -24.73 15.01 2.34
CA ASN A 112 -23.51 15.18 1.59
C ASN A 112 -22.64 16.33 2.16
N ASN A 113 -21.33 16.33 1.91
CA ASN A 113 -20.41 17.35 2.38
C ASN A 113 -20.72 18.76 1.83
N ASN A 114 -21.31 18.84 0.65
CA ASN A 114 -21.74 20.10 0.04
C ASN A 114 -23.00 20.72 0.67
N ASP A 115 -23.69 20.00 1.55
CA ASP A 115 -24.79 20.52 2.37
C ASP A 115 -24.33 21.34 3.59
N TRP A 116 -23.02 21.30 3.94
CA TRP A 116 -22.48 21.77 5.20
C TRP A 116 -21.16 22.55 5.04
N ASN A 117 -20.96 23.59 5.87
CA ASN A 117 -19.64 24.11 6.12
C ASN A 117 -18.92 23.15 7.07
N MET A 118 -17.91 22.45 6.56
CA MET A 118 -17.23 21.39 7.29
C MET A 118 -16.28 21.95 8.37
N GLN A 119 -16.13 21.21 9.46
CA GLN A 119 -15.24 21.49 10.58
C GLN A 119 -14.31 20.32 10.81
N TYR A 120 -13.16 20.53 11.43
CA TYR A 120 -12.29 19.43 11.80
C TYR A 120 -12.92 18.52 12.86
N ILE A 121 -12.70 17.24 12.73
CA ILE A 121 -12.81 16.26 13.83
C ILE A 121 -11.50 16.35 14.62
N ASP A 122 -11.60 16.56 15.94
CA ASP A 122 -10.47 16.53 16.85
C ASP A 122 -10.93 15.85 18.15
N VAL A 123 -10.52 14.60 18.33
CA VAL A 123 -11.05 13.74 19.41
C VAL A 123 -9.99 13.32 20.42
N ASP A 124 -8.73 13.64 20.20
CA ASP A 124 -7.69 13.44 21.21
C ASP A 124 -7.50 14.70 22.06
N ALA A 125 -6.71 14.59 23.12
CA ALA A 125 -6.39 15.71 23.99
C ALA A 125 -5.00 16.31 23.70
N GLU A 126 -4.41 15.99 22.53
CA GLU A 126 -3.06 16.43 22.18
C GLU A 126 -3.06 17.88 21.68
N PRO A 127 -2.47 18.84 22.40
CA PRO A 127 -2.55 20.25 22.04
C PRO A 127 -1.85 20.61 20.72
N SER A 128 -1.02 19.73 20.20
CA SER A 128 -0.30 19.93 18.93
C SER A 128 -1.09 19.50 17.70
N SER A 129 -2.24 18.82 17.86
CA SER A 129 -3.15 18.46 16.79
C SER A 129 -4.27 19.49 16.65
N PHE A 130 -4.65 19.79 15.41
CA PHE A 130 -5.84 20.57 15.08
C PHE A 130 -6.94 19.71 14.47
N SER A 131 -6.62 18.47 14.18
CA SER A 131 -7.56 17.41 13.81
C SER A 131 -6.99 16.08 14.22
N SER A 132 -7.85 15.18 14.71
CA SER A 132 -7.46 13.82 15.08
C SER A 132 -8.64 12.87 14.99
N SER A 133 -8.37 11.66 14.51
CA SER A 133 -9.32 10.54 14.52
C SER A 133 -8.58 9.21 14.58
N ALA A 134 -9.28 8.14 14.98
CA ALA A 134 -8.68 6.83 15.17
C ALA A 134 -9.51 5.70 14.55
N SER A 135 -8.85 4.58 14.29
CA SER A 135 -9.48 3.31 13.90
C SER A 135 -8.62 2.15 14.34
N ASP A 136 -9.27 1.05 14.72
CA ASP A 136 -8.57 -0.18 15.08
C ASP A 136 -8.12 -0.92 13.80
N LEU A 137 -6.86 -1.34 13.83
CA LEU A 137 -6.29 -2.23 12.82
C LEU A 137 -6.40 -3.67 13.28
N ALA A 138 -7.27 -4.44 12.61
CA ALA A 138 -7.57 -5.83 12.96
C ALA A 138 -6.63 -6.82 12.25
N VAL A 139 -5.35 -6.81 12.59
CA VAL A 139 -4.40 -7.84 12.16
C VAL A 139 -4.41 -8.98 13.19
N PRO A 140 -4.51 -10.27 12.78
CA PRO A 140 -4.51 -11.38 13.73
C PRO A 140 -3.25 -11.44 14.60
N THR A 141 -3.41 -11.89 15.86
CA THR A 141 -2.28 -12.05 16.77
C THR A 141 -1.28 -13.07 16.21
N GLY A 142 -0.03 -12.68 16.08
CA GLY A 142 1.04 -13.53 15.53
C GLY A 142 1.19 -13.45 14.01
N ALA A 143 0.30 -12.76 13.32
CA ALA A 143 0.45 -12.49 11.90
C ALA A 143 1.63 -11.55 11.63
N HIS A 144 2.25 -11.70 10.47
CA HIS A 144 3.40 -10.88 10.05
C HIS A 144 2.96 -9.85 9.02
N VAL A 145 3.15 -8.56 9.33
CA VAL A 145 2.86 -7.47 8.38
C VAL A 145 3.86 -7.50 7.22
N LEU A 146 3.35 -7.68 6.02
CA LEU A 146 4.13 -7.72 4.78
C LEU A 146 4.33 -6.33 4.20
N TRP A 147 3.26 -5.55 4.16
CA TRP A 147 3.22 -4.19 3.61
C TRP A 147 2.13 -3.38 4.30
N ALA A 148 2.38 -2.07 4.49
CA ALA A 148 1.40 -1.13 5.01
C ALA A 148 1.55 0.24 4.35
N GLY A 149 0.45 0.73 3.76
CA GLY A 149 0.36 2.06 3.16
C GLY A 149 -0.60 2.96 3.93
N LEU A 150 -0.13 4.14 4.32
CA LEU A 150 -0.97 5.20 4.86
C LEU A 150 -1.36 6.15 3.73
N TYR A 151 -2.67 6.30 3.54
CA TYR A 151 -3.28 7.21 2.57
C TYR A 151 -4.06 8.28 3.33
N TRP A 152 -3.96 9.53 2.90
CA TRP A 152 -4.81 10.60 3.40
C TRP A 152 -5.15 11.55 2.28
N GLY A 153 -6.30 12.20 2.40
CA GLY A 153 -6.79 13.10 1.37
C GLY A 153 -7.63 14.22 1.96
N GLY A 154 -7.87 15.22 1.14
CA GLY A 154 -8.65 16.39 1.50
C GLY A 154 -8.69 17.44 0.39
N TYR A 155 -9.16 18.64 0.73
CA TYR A 155 -9.31 19.73 -0.20
C TYR A 155 -8.49 20.95 0.24
N SER A 156 -7.23 21.03 -0.19
CA SER A 156 -6.31 22.15 0.13
C SER A 156 -5.14 22.24 -0.86
N ALA A 157 -4.71 23.46 -1.17
CA ALA A 157 -3.48 23.71 -1.93
C ALA A 157 -2.26 24.01 -1.03
N SER A 158 -2.42 24.00 0.30
CA SER A 158 -1.33 24.24 1.24
C SER A 158 -0.28 23.12 1.17
N ALA A 159 1.01 23.46 1.24
CA ALA A 159 2.09 22.49 1.36
C ALA A 159 1.98 21.62 2.63
N ALA A 160 1.28 22.08 3.66
CA ALA A 160 1.04 21.30 4.88
C ALA A 160 0.26 20.00 4.63
N ARG A 161 -0.47 19.88 3.50
CA ARG A 161 -1.20 18.67 3.08
C ARG A 161 -0.31 17.44 2.86
N GLU A 162 1.00 17.65 2.69
CA GLU A 162 1.97 16.59 2.46
C GLU A 162 2.45 15.91 3.75
N ARG A 163 1.93 16.33 4.92
CA ARG A 163 2.37 15.82 6.20
C ARG A 163 1.22 15.61 7.16
N VAL A 164 1.27 14.49 7.90
CA VAL A 164 0.33 14.14 8.97
C VAL A 164 1.07 13.66 10.20
N GLY A 165 0.41 13.69 11.36
CA GLY A 165 0.84 12.97 12.55
C GLY A 165 0.27 11.54 12.50
N PHE A 166 1.07 10.55 12.90
CA PHE A 166 0.69 9.13 12.91
C PHE A 166 1.17 8.46 14.19
N ARG A 167 0.31 7.71 14.87
CA ARG A 167 0.69 6.96 16.08
C ARG A 167 -0.19 5.72 16.25
N GLU A 168 0.31 4.76 17.04
CA GLU A 168 -0.45 3.64 17.59
C GLU A 168 -0.69 3.87 19.10
N GLY A 169 -1.90 3.52 19.56
CA GLY A 169 -2.31 3.61 20.96
C GLY A 169 -2.15 5.02 21.54
N ASN A 170 -1.56 5.07 22.73
CA ASN A 170 -1.26 6.32 23.45
C ASN A 170 0.17 6.82 23.22
N GLY A 171 0.84 6.35 22.13
CA GLY A 171 2.17 6.81 21.76
C GLY A 171 2.21 8.29 21.38
N THR A 172 3.40 8.83 21.16
CA THR A 172 3.60 10.16 20.61
C THR A 172 3.37 10.15 19.10
N TYR A 173 2.75 11.19 18.56
CA TYR A 173 2.65 11.34 17.11
C TYR A 173 4.01 11.46 16.46
N GLU A 174 4.29 10.57 15.51
CA GLU A 174 5.40 10.70 14.58
C GLU A 174 4.95 11.46 13.33
N SER A 175 5.83 12.30 12.80
CA SER A 175 5.55 13.05 11.57
C SER A 175 5.78 12.17 10.36
N VAL A 176 4.74 11.89 9.59
CA VAL A 176 4.79 11.16 8.32
C VAL A 176 4.65 12.13 7.17
N ASN A 177 5.64 12.14 6.27
CA ASN A 177 5.61 12.92 5.03
C ASN A 177 5.20 12.04 3.86
N SER A 178 4.41 12.58 2.95
CA SER A 178 4.03 11.88 1.73
C SER A 178 5.24 11.60 0.84
N THR A 179 5.24 10.42 0.24
CA THR A 179 6.17 10.05 -0.83
C THR A 179 5.53 10.18 -2.21
N GLN A 180 4.20 10.28 -2.25
CA GLN A 180 3.42 10.55 -3.46
C GLN A 180 2.30 11.53 -3.11
N LEU A 181 2.02 12.46 -4.01
CA LEU A 181 0.93 13.42 -3.91
C LEU A 181 0.22 13.49 -5.26
N GLY A 182 -1.01 12.99 -5.31
CA GLY A 182 -1.93 13.20 -6.42
C GLY A 182 -2.80 14.42 -6.20
N THR A 183 -3.17 15.13 -7.26
CA THR A 183 -4.09 16.27 -7.18
C THR A 183 -5.10 16.25 -8.32
N TYR A 184 -6.27 16.83 -8.07
CA TYR A 184 -7.34 16.94 -9.05
C TYR A 184 -7.92 18.36 -9.07
N GLY A 185 -8.49 18.73 -10.23
CA GLY A 185 -9.10 20.04 -10.47
C GLY A 185 -8.10 21.10 -10.90
N ALA A 186 -8.60 22.18 -11.52
CA ALA A 186 -7.80 23.25 -12.10
C ALA A 186 -6.91 23.97 -11.07
N SER A 187 -7.34 24.01 -9.81
CA SER A 187 -6.58 24.59 -8.69
C SER A 187 -5.67 23.57 -7.99
N GLY A 188 -5.79 22.27 -8.30
CA GLY A 188 -5.06 21.19 -7.61
C GLY A 188 -5.36 21.11 -6.12
N GLN A 189 -6.55 21.51 -5.69
CA GLN A 189 -6.92 21.55 -4.27
C GLN A 189 -7.39 20.21 -3.74
N ALA A 190 -8.17 19.45 -4.51
CA ALA A 190 -8.46 18.09 -4.14
C ALA A 190 -7.17 17.27 -4.24
N TYR A 191 -6.80 16.56 -3.18
CA TYR A 191 -5.55 15.83 -3.12
C TYR A 191 -5.69 14.48 -2.43
N GLY A 192 -4.84 13.55 -2.84
CA GLY A 192 -4.56 12.29 -2.16
C GLY A 192 -3.06 12.13 -1.98
N ALA A 193 -2.64 11.79 -0.80
CA ALA A 193 -1.24 11.60 -0.41
C ALA A 193 -1.02 10.17 0.08
N PHE A 194 0.19 9.66 -0.09
CA PHE A 194 0.59 8.31 0.31
C PHE A 194 1.96 8.32 0.99
N ALA A 195 2.11 7.46 1.99
CA ALA A 195 3.41 7.08 2.56
C ALA A 195 3.44 5.58 2.89
N ASP A 196 4.59 4.94 2.62
CA ASP A 196 4.86 3.60 3.11
C ASP A 196 5.19 3.66 4.62
N VAL A 197 4.34 3.03 5.42
CA VAL A 197 4.50 2.93 6.88
C VAL A 197 4.72 1.48 7.35
N THR A 198 5.14 0.61 6.43
CA THR A 198 5.34 -0.82 6.69
C THR A 198 6.21 -1.08 7.91
N LYS A 199 7.33 -0.34 8.04
CA LYS A 199 8.22 -0.50 9.19
C LYS A 199 7.51 -0.20 10.50
N TYR A 200 6.80 0.93 10.56
CA TYR A 200 6.07 1.35 11.75
C TYR A 200 4.99 0.33 12.15
N VAL A 201 4.14 -0.07 11.19
CA VAL A 201 3.05 -1.02 11.44
C VAL A 201 3.59 -2.41 11.80
N ARG A 202 4.72 -2.82 11.25
CA ARG A 202 5.39 -4.08 11.61
C ARG A 202 5.91 -4.08 13.05
N GLU A 203 6.37 -2.95 13.55
CA GLU A 203 6.88 -2.77 14.91
C GLU A 203 5.76 -2.70 15.95
N HIS A 204 4.58 -2.17 15.58
CA HIS A 204 3.45 -1.96 16.51
C HIS A 204 2.33 -3.02 16.40
N GLY A 205 2.14 -3.62 15.21
CA GLY A 205 1.17 -4.68 14.98
C GLY A 205 -0.29 -4.21 14.97
N ALA A 206 -1.18 -5.06 15.51
CA ALA A 206 -2.59 -4.73 15.70
C ALA A 206 -2.74 -3.69 16.83
N GLY A 207 -3.70 -2.79 16.69
CA GLY A 207 -3.95 -1.76 17.70
C GLY A 207 -4.80 -0.62 17.17
N THR A 208 -5.00 0.40 17.98
CA THR A 208 -5.74 1.61 17.61
C THR A 208 -4.78 2.62 17.01
N TYR A 209 -4.89 2.84 15.70
CA TYR A 209 -4.07 3.82 14.98
C TYR A 209 -4.77 5.16 14.91
N TRP A 210 -3.97 6.21 15.09
CA TRP A 210 -4.40 7.60 15.09
C TRP A 210 -3.73 8.36 13.96
N VAL A 211 -4.50 9.19 13.25
CA VAL A 211 -3.98 10.16 12.30
C VAL A 211 -4.43 11.56 12.70
N SER A 212 -3.49 12.50 12.70
CA SER A 212 -3.72 13.89 13.07
C SER A 212 -3.22 14.86 12.01
N ASN A 213 -3.74 16.09 12.05
CA ASN A 213 -3.26 17.21 11.25
C ASN A 213 -3.43 17.04 9.73
N ILE A 214 -4.52 16.38 9.29
CA ILE A 214 -4.89 16.32 7.87
C ILE A 214 -5.39 17.70 7.46
N THR A 215 -4.66 18.34 6.54
CA THR A 215 -4.94 19.71 6.12
C THR A 215 -6.04 19.77 5.08
N THR A 216 -7.15 20.46 5.36
CA THR A 216 -8.23 20.74 4.41
C THR A 216 -8.81 22.14 4.64
N ASN A 217 -9.60 22.66 3.70
CA ASN A 217 -10.17 24.01 3.75
C ASN A 217 -11.49 24.03 4.53
N VAL A 218 -11.45 23.81 5.85
CA VAL A 218 -12.64 23.85 6.71
C VAL A 218 -13.31 25.24 6.69
N GLY A 219 -14.59 25.29 7.12
CA GLY A 219 -15.42 26.49 7.07
C GLY A 219 -16.11 26.67 5.71
N ASN A 220 -15.90 25.78 4.76
CA ASN A 220 -16.50 25.76 3.44
C ASN A 220 -17.34 24.47 3.24
N ALA A 221 -18.29 24.52 2.33
CA ALA A 221 -18.99 23.37 1.82
C ALA A 221 -18.16 22.67 0.73
N ASP A 222 -18.56 21.44 0.37
CA ASP A 222 -17.89 20.64 -0.66
C ASP A 222 -16.44 20.30 -0.29
N VAL A 223 -16.21 19.98 0.99
CA VAL A 223 -14.90 19.66 1.56
C VAL A 223 -14.94 18.31 2.21
N HIS A 224 -14.05 17.43 1.76
CA HIS A 224 -13.77 16.14 2.40
C HIS A 224 -12.40 16.16 3.10
N ALA A 225 -12.20 15.28 4.05
CA ALA A 225 -10.88 14.89 4.54
C ALA A 225 -10.97 13.58 5.34
N GLY A 226 -9.96 12.75 5.20
CA GLY A 226 -9.84 11.52 5.95
C GLY A 226 -8.55 10.76 5.65
N TRP A 227 -8.45 9.56 6.18
CA TRP A 227 -7.30 8.69 6.03
C TRP A 227 -7.68 7.21 5.99
N SER A 228 -6.80 6.41 5.43
CA SER A 228 -6.86 4.95 5.51
C SER A 228 -5.47 4.35 5.66
N LEU A 229 -5.38 3.26 6.42
CA LEU A 229 -4.22 2.41 6.59
C LEU A 229 -4.55 1.04 5.98
N VAL A 230 -3.96 0.76 4.83
CA VAL A 230 -4.13 -0.51 4.11
C VAL A 230 -2.97 -1.42 4.46
N VAL A 231 -3.26 -2.62 4.97
CA VAL A 231 -2.23 -3.55 5.46
C VAL A 231 -2.40 -4.93 4.84
N ALA A 232 -1.36 -5.41 4.17
CA ALA A 232 -1.23 -6.80 3.76
C ALA A 232 -0.41 -7.56 4.81
N TYR A 233 -0.92 -8.70 5.27
CA TYR A 233 -0.26 -9.53 6.27
C TYR A 233 -0.22 -11.00 5.88
N ALA A 234 0.75 -11.74 6.42
CA ALA A 234 0.85 -13.18 6.37
C ALA A 234 0.40 -13.79 7.70
N ASP A 235 -0.44 -14.80 7.62
CA ASP A 235 -0.85 -15.63 8.76
C ASP A 235 -0.99 -17.10 8.28
N PRO A 236 -0.23 -18.04 8.85
CA PRO A 236 -0.35 -19.46 8.49
C PRO A 236 -1.76 -20.05 8.70
N ALA A 237 -2.60 -19.43 9.53
CA ALA A 237 -3.98 -19.86 9.75
C ALA A 237 -4.93 -19.46 8.62
N ASP A 238 -4.54 -18.47 7.80
CA ASP A 238 -5.30 -18.05 6.62
C ASP A 238 -5.07 -19.03 5.45
N PRO A 239 -6.05 -19.17 4.53
CA PRO A 239 -5.82 -19.88 3.27
C PRO A 239 -4.79 -19.16 2.39
N PRO A 240 -4.11 -19.86 1.49
CA PRO A 240 -3.23 -19.26 0.50
C PRO A 240 -4.03 -18.34 -0.41
N ARG A 241 -3.57 -17.10 -0.59
CA ARG A 241 -4.19 -16.08 -1.43
C ARG A 241 -3.16 -15.33 -2.26
N ASN A 242 -3.56 -14.87 -3.44
CA ASN A 242 -2.88 -13.76 -4.10
C ASN A 242 -3.36 -12.47 -3.43
N LEU A 243 -2.43 -11.71 -2.89
CA LEU A 243 -2.67 -10.39 -2.29
C LEU A 243 -2.06 -9.34 -3.19
N THR A 244 -2.86 -8.41 -3.70
CA THR A 244 -2.37 -7.31 -4.54
C THR A 244 -2.98 -5.99 -4.11
N VAL A 245 -2.14 -4.94 -4.00
CA VAL A 245 -2.53 -3.56 -3.74
C VAL A 245 -2.08 -2.70 -4.91
N PHE A 246 -3.01 -1.90 -5.42
CA PHE A 246 -2.75 -0.86 -6.40
C PHE A 246 -2.96 0.50 -5.74
N ASP A 247 -2.08 1.43 -6.02
CA ASP A 247 -2.26 2.83 -5.67
C ASP A 247 -2.19 3.75 -6.89
N GLY A 248 -2.76 4.92 -6.71
CA GLY A 248 -2.84 5.99 -7.70
C GLY A 248 -3.63 7.15 -7.12
N TYR A 249 -4.05 8.06 -7.97
CA TYR A 249 -5.02 9.10 -7.66
C TYR A 249 -5.69 9.56 -8.94
N LEU A 250 -6.87 9.05 -9.23
CA LEU A 250 -7.59 9.31 -10.49
C LEU A 250 -9.04 9.70 -10.21
N ALA A 251 -9.50 10.71 -10.93
CA ALA A 251 -10.91 11.04 -10.95
C ALA A 251 -11.70 10.10 -11.87
N VAL A 252 -12.68 9.43 -11.31
CA VAL A 252 -13.72 8.68 -12.03
C VAL A 252 -14.91 9.59 -12.17
N GLU A 253 -15.26 9.97 -13.39
CA GLU A 253 -16.31 10.95 -13.69
C GLU A 253 -17.19 10.47 -14.85
N SER A 254 -18.44 10.93 -14.85
CA SER A 254 -19.36 10.66 -15.95
C SER A 254 -18.79 11.13 -17.29
N GLY A 255 -18.83 10.24 -18.29
CA GLY A 255 -18.28 10.50 -19.62
C GLY A 255 -16.76 10.30 -19.76
N LYS A 256 -16.03 9.98 -18.68
CA LYS A 256 -14.63 9.57 -18.72
C LYS A 256 -14.49 8.05 -18.72
N ALA A 257 -13.28 7.58 -19.09
CA ALA A 257 -12.96 6.16 -19.01
C ALA A 257 -12.96 5.68 -17.55
N SER A 258 -13.39 4.44 -17.33
CA SER A 258 -13.30 3.78 -16.02
C SER A 258 -11.83 3.64 -15.57
N VAL A 259 -11.59 3.69 -14.27
CA VAL A 259 -10.33 3.22 -13.71
C VAL A 259 -10.35 1.70 -13.66
N THR A 260 -9.29 1.08 -14.15
CA THR A 260 -9.16 -0.37 -14.26
C THR A 260 -7.82 -0.83 -13.70
N ALA A 261 -7.85 -1.89 -12.89
CA ALA A 261 -6.69 -2.63 -12.43
C ALA A 261 -6.81 -4.09 -12.89
N ASP A 262 -5.83 -4.54 -13.66
CA ASP A 262 -5.73 -5.93 -14.12
C ASP A 262 -4.83 -6.71 -13.16
N VAL A 263 -5.36 -7.77 -12.55
CA VAL A 263 -4.62 -8.70 -11.69
C VAL A 263 -4.38 -9.98 -12.47
N ASN A 264 -3.15 -10.47 -12.49
CA ASN A 264 -2.73 -11.64 -13.25
C ASN A 264 -1.74 -12.49 -12.42
N GLY A 265 -1.49 -13.73 -12.86
CA GLY A 265 -0.45 -14.57 -12.29
C GLY A 265 -0.91 -15.43 -11.11
N PHE A 266 -2.19 -15.57 -10.89
CA PHE A 266 -2.76 -16.48 -9.92
C PHE A 266 -3.56 -17.61 -10.60
N LEU A 267 -3.97 -18.61 -9.83
CA LEU A 267 -4.93 -19.63 -10.26
C LEU A 267 -5.92 -19.86 -9.10
N THR A 268 -7.21 -19.58 -9.35
CA THR A 268 -8.26 -19.87 -8.36
C THR A 268 -8.50 -21.40 -8.26
N PRO A 269 -9.08 -21.88 -7.14
CA PRO A 269 -9.47 -23.29 -7.00
C PRO A 269 -10.23 -23.79 -8.22
N ARG A 270 -9.86 -24.96 -8.73
CA ARG A 270 -10.52 -25.55 -9.92
C ARG A 270 -11.91 -26.08 -9.61
N VAL A 271 -12.19 -26.40 -8.35
CA VAL A 271 -13.46 -26.88 -7.83
C VAL A 271 -13.71 -26.31 -6.44
N GLY A 272 -14.96 -26.29 -6.01
CA GLY A 272 -15.34 -25.76 -4.70
C GLY A 272 -15.48 -24.24 -4.67
N PRO A 273 -15.58 -23.64 -3.48
CA PRO A 273 -15.76 -22.19 -3.35
C PRO A 273 -14.52 -21.42 -3.78
N VAL A 274 -14.72 -20.28 -4.42
CA VAL A 274 -13.71 -19.24 -4.63
C VAL A 274 -14.11 -18.06 -3.74
N ARG A 275 -13.21 -17.65 -2.83
CA ARG A 275 -13.44 -16.49 -1.99
C ARG A 275 -12.46 -15.40 -2.38
N THR A 276 -13.01 -14.25 -2.73
CA THR A 276 -12.25 -13.07 -3.14
C THR A 276 -12.71 -11.88 -2.33
N ALA A 277 -11.78 -11.09 -1.84
CA ALA A 277 -12.03 -9.77 -1.28
C ALA A 277 -11.51 -8.71 -2.25
N VAL A 278 -12.32 -7.71 -2.53
CA VAL A 278 -11.94 -6.56 -3.37
C VAL A 278 -12.20 -5.30 -2.55
N GLY A 279 -11.20 -4.45 -2.41
CA GLY A 279 -11.32 -3.23 -1.62
C GLY A 279 -11.00 -1.98 -2.41
N ALA A 280 -11.51 -0.86 -1.93
CA ALA A 280 -11.21 0.45 -2.45
C ALA A 280 -11.10 1.50 -1.34
N VAL A 281 -10.26 2.51 -1.57
CA VAL A 281 -10.23 3.76 -0.82
C VAL A 281 -10.49 4.89 -1.79
N ALA A 282 -11.49 5.70 -1.49
CA ALA A 282 -11.91 6.79 -2.35
C ALA A 282 -12.33 8.04 -1.56
N TRP A 283 -12.37 9.16 -2.26
CA TRP A 283 -12.80 10.45 -1.74
C TRP A 283 -13.92 11.00 -2.62
N GLU A 284 -14.76 11.86 -2.10
CA GLU A 284 -15.92 12.49 -2.77
C GLU A 284 -17.10 11.57 -3.06
N GLY A 285 -17.15 10.36 -2.53
CA GLY A 285 -18.34 9.52 -2.62
C GLY A 285 -19.49 10.10 -1.79
N ASP A 286 -20.64 10.32 -2.41
CA ASP A 286 -21.80 10.97 -1.80
C ASP A 286 -22.90 9.97 -1.41
N VAL A 287 -23.54 10.18 -0.25
CA VAL A 287 -24.63 9.31 0.23
C VAL A 287 -25.80 9.25 -0.75
N ASN A 288 -26.17 10.38 -1.36
CA ASN A 288 -27.39 10.54 -2.15
C ASN A 288 -27.14 10.63 -3.66
N LEU A 289 -25.89 10.65 -4.13
CA LEU A 289 -25.56 10.60 -5.55
C LEU A 289 -25.30 9.15 -5.96
N THR A 290 -26.03 8.70 -6.96
CA THR A 290 -25.91 7.32 -7.47
C THR A 290 -25.25 7.30 -8.83
N GLY A 291 -24.79 6.13 -9.26
CA GLY A 291 -24.22 5.91 -10.59
C GLY A 291 -22.81 5.37 -10.57
N ASP A 292 -22.16 5.43 -9.41
CA ASP A 292 -20.85 4.84 -9.21
C ASP A 292 -20.94 3.33 -8.88
N GLN A 293 -19.99 2.58 -9.38
CA GLN A 293 -19.95 1.13 -9.26
C GLN A 293 -18.53 0.63 -9.06
N MET A 294 -18.39 -0.34 -8.17
CA MET A 294 -17.22 -1.21 -8.06
C MET A 294 -17.51 -2.51 -8.79
N LEU A 295 -16.69 -2.90 -9.77
CA LEU A 295 -16.94 -4.10 -10.56
C LEU A 295 -15.76 -5.07 -10.47
N LEU A 296 -16.09 -6.35 -10.46
CA LEU A 296 -15.14 -7.45 -10.67
C LEU A 296 -15.56 -8.21 -11.93
N ASN A 297 -14.67 -8.26 -12.93
CA ASN A 297 -14.92 -8.89 -14.24
C ASN A 297 -16.20 -8.40 -14.92
N GLY A 298 -16.48 -7.08 -14.79
CA GLY A 298 -17.65 -6.43 -15.40
C GLY A 298 -18.98 -6.63 -14.65
N LYS A 299 -18.97 -7.31 -13.50
CA LYS A 299 -20.15 -7.45 -12.63
C LYS A 299 -20.03 -6.50 -11.44
N ALA A 300 -21.10 -5.72 -11.18
CA ALA A 300 -21.12 -4.81 -10.04
C ALA A 300 -21.13 -5.58 -8.71
N LEU A 301 -20.21 -5.24 -7.84
CA LEU A 301 -20.17 -5.69 -6.46
C LEU A 301 -21.20 -4.90 -5.65
N SER A 302 -21.79 -5.54 -4.65
CA SER A 302 -22.71 -4.89 -3.72
C SER A 302 -22.79 -5.67 -2.41
N ASN A 303 -23.18 -4.97 -1.36
CA ASN A 303 -23.45 -5.55 -0.05
C ASN A 303 -24.44 -4.66 0.71
N ASN A 304 -24.70 -4.91 1.99
CA ASN A 304 -25.68 -4.16 2.77
C ASN A 304 -25.30 -2.68 2.96
N ALA A 305 -24.01 -2.36 3.07
CA ALA A 305 -23.53 -0.99 3.24
C ALA A 305 -23.40 -0.25 1.90
N ASN A 306 -23.08 -0.97 0.82
CA ASN A 306 -22.67 -0.42 -0.47
C ASN A 306 -23.56 -1.00 -1.59
N PRO A 307 -24.63 -0.29 -2.00
CA PRO A 307 -25.49 -0.69 -3.13
C PRO A 307 -24.73 -0.74 -4.46
N ALA A 308 -25.15 -1.61 -5.37
CA ALA A 308 -24.48 -1.81 -6.67
C ALA A 308 -24.37 -0.55 -7.56
N THR A 309 -25.13 0.48 -7.29
CA THR A 309 -25.16 1.75 -8.03
C THR A 309 -24.81 2.96 -7.17
N ASN A 310 -24.29 2.72 -5.97
CA ASN A 310 -23.74 3.72 -5.05
C ASN A 310 -22.72 3.01 -4.14
N ALA A 311 -21.66 2.53 -4.77
CA ALA A 311 -20.62 1.75 -4.10
C ALA A 311 -19.74 2.62 -3.20
N PHE A 312 -19.62 3.90 -3.55
CA PHE A 312 -18.88 4.92 -2.80
C PHE A 312 -19.87 5.93 -2.25
N ASN A 313 -20.26 5.77 -1.01
CA ASN A 313 -21.38 6.48 -0.42
C ASN A 313 -21.06 7.05 0.98
N SER A 314 -19.83 7.51 1.15
CA SER A 314 -19.30 8.07 2.43
C SER A 314 -19.27 7.06 3.58
N THR A 315 -18.88 5.79 3.31
CA THR A 315 -18.84 4.75 4.34
C THR A 315 -17.48 4.09 4.52
N ILE A 316 -17.29 3.50 5.69
CA ILE A 316 -16.22 2.54 5.93
C ILE A 316 -16.87 1.23 6.32
N SER A 317 -16.72 0.21 5.46
CA SER A 317 -17.36 -1.08 5.67
C SER A 317 -16.45 -2.27 5.32
N THR A 318 -16.71 -3.39 5.97
CA THR A 318 -16.05 -4.66 5.69
C THR A 318 -17.13 -5.71 5.43
N PHE A 319 -17.20 -6.19 4.19
CA PHE A 319 -18.18 -7.19 3.73
C PHE A 319 -19.65 -6.83 4.02
N GLY A 320 -19.96 -5.51 3.97
CA GLY A 320 -21.30 -4.97 4.18
C GLY A 320 -21.66 -4.60 5.61
N GLU A 321 -20.73 -4.78 6.54
CA GLU A 321 -20.88 -4.34 7.92
C GLU A 321 -20.08 -3.04 8.15
N TYR A 322 -20.72 -2.03 8.74
CA TYR A 322 -20.04 -0.78 9.10
C TYR A 322 -18.95 -1.04 10.15
N VAL A 323 -17.76 -0.52 9.89
CA VAL A 323 -16.66 -0.58 10.86
C VAL A 323 -16.93 0.42 11.97
N ASN A 324 -17.24 -0.07 13.20
CA ASN A 324 -17.57 0.76 14.35
C ASN A 324 -16.40 0.89 15.35
N SER A 325 -15.32 0.13 15.20
CA SER A 325 -14.09 0.24 15.99
C SER A 325 -13.27 1.46 15.56
N ARG A 326 -13.88 2.64 15.62
CA ARG A 326 -13.34 3.93 15.19
C ARG A 326 -13.70 5.04 16.18
N MET A 327 -12.93 6.12 16.17
CA MET A 327 -13.18 7.29 16.97
C MET A 327 -13.03 8.58 16.14
N PRO A 328 -14.14 9.27 15.83
CA PRO A 328 -15.53 8.91 16.11
C PRO A 328 -16.03 7.80 15.17
N ALA A 329 -17.06 7.07 15.61
CA ALA A 329 -17.66 5.98 14.83
C ALA A 329 -18.92 6.44 14.06
N TYR A 330 -18.80 7.51 13.29
CA TYR A 330 -19.89 7.99 12.43
C TYR A 330 -20.08 7.06 11.22
N THR A 331 -21.32 6.83 10.81
CA THR A 331 -21.61 6.02 9.61
C THR A 331 -21.57 6.83 8.31
N ASN A 332 -21.68 8.16 8.40
CA ASN A 332 -21.49 9.08 7.28
C ASN A 332 -20.18 9.84 7.46
N LEU A 333 -19.25 9.67 6.52
CA LEU A 333 -17.92 10.25 6.59
C LEU A 333 -17.72 11.42 5.60
N PHE A 334 -18.82 11.91 5.02
CA PHE A 334 -18.83 13.10 4.16
C PHE A 334 -17.73 13.09 3.09
N GLY A 335 -17.78 12.07 2.19
CA GLY A 335 -16.84 11.94 1.08
C GLY A 335 -15.58 11.13 1.41
N VAL A 336 -15.64 10.23 2.40
CA VAL A 336 -14.56 9.26 2.66
C VAL A 336 -15.12 7.86 2.59
N ASP A 337 -14.56 7.04 1.72
CA ASP A 337 -14.91 5.64 1.52
C ASP A 337 -13.70 4.74 1.68
N ALA A 338 -13.87 3.66 2.45
CA ALA A 338 -12.87 2.62 2.61
C ALA A 338 -13.57 1.28 2.82
N ASP A 339 -13.77 0.53 1.75
CA ASP A 339 -14.68 -0.59 1.72
C ASP A 339 -14.02 -1.87 1.24
N LEU A 340 -14.38 -3.00 1.85
CA LEU A 340 -14.06 -4.34 1.41
C LEU A 340 -15.34 -5.06 0.97
N PHE A 341 -15.36 -5.53 -0.28
CA PHE A 341 -16.43 -6.33 -0.88
C PHE A 341 -16.03 -7.79 -0.95
N GLY A 342 -16.95 -8.68 -0.61
CA GLY A 342 -16.82 -10.11 -0.86
C GLY A 342 -17.29 -10.48 -2.26
N ALA A 343 -16.56 -11.40 -2.91
CA ALA A 343 -16.94 -11.96 -4.20
C ALA A 343 -16.70 -13.48 -4.20
N ASP A 344 -17.55 -14.20 -4.91
CA ASP A 344 -17.51 -15.65 -5.06
C ASP A 344 -17.22 -16.08 -6.52
N ALA A 345 -17.38 -17.39 -6.80
CA ALA A 345 -17.17 -17.95 -8.13
C ALA A 345 -18.11 -17.36 -9.21
N THR A 346 -19.17 -16.64 -8.86
CA THR A 346 -20.03 -15.96 -9.84
C THR A 346 -19.38 -14.71 -10.39
N TYR A 347 -18.46 -14.10 -9.67
CA TYR A 347 -17.65 -12.94 -10.08
C TYR A 347 -16.29 -13.36 -10.62
N LEU A 348 -15.63 -14.30 -9.96
CA LEU A 348 -14.33 -14.85 -10.34
C LEU A 348 -14.43 -16.37 -10.39
N PRO A 349 -14.64 -16.98 -11.58
CA PRO A 349 -14.88 -18.41 -11.72
C PRO A 349 -13.71 -19.30 -11.26
N ASN A 350 -14.03 -20.56 -10.99
CA ASN A 350 -13.03 -21.60 -10.76
C ASN A 350 -12.06 -21.70 -11.95
N GLY A 351 -10.77 -21.87 -11.67
CA GLY A 351 -9.71 -21.99 -12.68
C GLY A 351 -9.33 -20.67 -13.36
N SER A 352 -9.76 -19.51 -12.81
CA SER A 352 -9.37 -18.19 -13.32
C SER A 352 -7.89 -17.92 -13.03
N THR A 353 -7.20 -17.29 -13.99
CA THR A 353 -5.78 -16.88 -13.90
C THR A 353 -5.59 -15.37 -13.95
N SER A 354 -6.69 -14.64 -14.13
CA SER A 354 -6.71 -13.17 -14.15
C SER A 354 -8.04 -12.65 -13.62
N ALA A 355 -8.02 -11.42 -13.16
CA ALA A 355 -9.20 -10.66 -12.73
C ALA A 355 -9.06 -9.20 -13.18
N LYS A 356 -10.20 -8.55 -13.42
CA LYS A 356 -10.28 -7.14 -13.74
C LYS A 356 -11.13 -6.44 -12.69
N VAL A 357 -10.51 -5.56 -11.92
CA VAL A 357 -11.19 -4.66 -10.98
C VAL A 357 -11.40 -3.33 -11.66
N GLN A 358 -12.63 -2.80 -11.61
CA GLN A 358 -12.97 -1.54 -12.27
C GLN A 358 -13.80 -0.66 -11.35
N VAL A 359 -13.62 0.66 -11.48
CA VAL A 359 -14.47 1.67 -10.88
C VAL A 359 -15.02 2.53 -12.00
N THR A 360 -16.34 2.69 -12.04
CA THR A 360 -17.06 3.47 -13.05
C THR A 360 -18.07 4.37 -12.38
N THR A 361 -18.48 5.43 -13.06
CA THR A 361 -19.64 6.23 -12.66
C THR A 361 -20.37 6.80 -13.87
N ASN A 362 -21.67 7.01 -13.71
CA ASN A 362 -22.48 7.81 -14.64
C ASN A 362 -23.19 8.98 -13.93
N GLY A 363 -22.87 9.23 -12.67
CA GLY A 363 -23.46 10.27 -11.82
C GLY A 363 -22.41 10.96 -10.99
N ASP A 364 -22.08 10.40 -9.84
CA ASP A 364 -21.15 10.97 -8.88
C ASP A 364 -19.71 11.06 -9.41
N ARG A 365 -18.89 11.92 -8.81
CA ARG A 365 -17.45 12.01 -9.06
C ARG A 365 -16.69 11.38 -7.91
N ILE A 366 -15.86 10.39 -8.22
CA ILE A 366 -15.06 9.66 -7.26
C ILE A 366 -13.58 9.97 -7.50
N LEU A 367 -12.84 10.33 -6.45
CA LEU A 367 -11.39 10.47 -6.47
C LEU A 367 -10.78 9.19 -5.89
N LEU A 368 -10.48 8.24 -6.74
CA LEU A 368 -10.02 6.92 -6.35
C LEU A 368 -8.54 6.94 -5.99
N SER A 369 -8.18 6.38 -4.83
CA SER A 369 -6.82 6.38 -4.28
C SER A 369 -6.19 4.99 -4.22
N THR A 370 -6.96 3.96 -3.86
CA THR A 370 -6.42 2.60 -3.67
C THR A 370 -7.42 1.56 -4.15
N LEU A 371 -6.91 0.48 -4.73
CA LEU A 371 -7.65 -0.76 -4.97
C LEU A 371 -6.89 -1.92 -4.35
N THR A 372 -7.62 -2.84 -3.72
CA THR A 372 -7.04 -4.07 -3.17
C THR A 372 -7.73 -5.29 -3.76
N PHE A 373 -6.98 -6.37 -3.89
CA PHE A 373 -7.47 -7.64 -4.36
C PHE A 373 -6.82 -8.75 -3.55
N ALA A 374 -7.64 -9.68 -3.02
CA ALA A 374 -7.20 -10.85 -2.30
C ALA A 374 -8.07 -12.05 -2.73
N THR A 375 -7.51 -13.05 -3.40
CA THR A 375 -8.28 -14.22 -3.84
C THR A 375 -7.62 -15.51 -3.43
N GLU A 376 -8.43 -16.50 -3.03
CA GLU A 376 -7.94 -17.85 -2.70
C GLU A 376 -7.32 -18.52 -3.91
N LEU A 377 -6.20 -19.23 -3.67
CA LEU A 377 -5.40 -19.88 -4.69
C LEU A 377 -5.69 -21.39 -4.76
N PHE A 378 -5.55 -21.92 -5.95
CA PHE A 378 -5.39 -23.36 -6.18
C PHE A 378 -3.95 -23.74 -5.82
N ALA A 379 -3.74 -24.11 -4.56
CA ALA A 379 -2.44 -24.45 -4.03
C ALA A 379 -2.56 -25.54 -2.99
N PRO A 380 -1.55 -26.46 -2.88
CA PRO A 380 -1.46 -27.35 -1.75
C PRO A 380 -1.13 -26.54 -0.49
N ASN A 381 -1.74 -26.90 0.63
CA ASN A 381 -1.38 -26.40 1.94
C ASN A 381 -0.95 -27.56 2.82
N LEU A 382 0.36 -27.71 3.00
CA LEU A 382 0.92 -28.85 3.71
C LEU A 382 1.14 -28.54 5.18
N GLU A 383 0.38 -29.20 6.03
CA GLU A 383 0.64 -29.24 7.46
C GLU A 383 1.58 -30.41 7.78
N VAL A 384 2.68 -30.12 8.46
CA VAL A 384 3.65 -31.13 8.88
C VAL A 384 3.70 -31.19 10.40
N ARG A 385 3.39 -32.33 10.97
CA ARG A 385 3.49 -32.61 12.39
C ARG A 385 4.58 -33.66 12.65
N LYS A 386 5.50 -33.34 13.56
CA LYS A 386 6.52 -34.27 14.05
C LYS A 386 6.23 -34.63 15.49
N THR A 387 6.16 -35.93 15.80
CA THR A 387 6.10 -36.46 17.18
C THR A 387 7.27 -37.36 17.45
N VAL A 388 7.68 -37.46 18.69
CA VAL A 388 8.71 -38.38 19.15
C VAL A 388 8.14 -39.28 20.24
N GLU A 389 8.50 -40.54 20.21
CA GLU A 389 8.17 -41.56 21.21
C GLU A 389 9.47 -42.24 21.62
N ASP A 390 9.72 -42.33 22.91
CA ASP A 390 10.80 -43.15 23.46
C ASP A 390 10.35 -44.61 23.53
N LEU A 391 11.04 -45.48 22.79
CA LEU A 391 10.72 -46.90 22.74
C LEU A 391 11.21 -47.70 23.95
N ASN A 392 12.09 -47.11 24.74
CA ASN A 392 12.60 -47.68 25.98
C ASN A 392 11.71 -47.29 27.18
N GLY A 393 10.94 -46.20 27.09
CA GLY A 393 10.09 -45.65 28.12
C GLY A 393 10.89 -44.88 29.19
N GLY A 394 10.22 -43.92 29.84
CA GLY A 394 10.82 -43.00 30.82
C GLY A 394 11.25 -41.70 30.23
N ASP A 395 12.21 -41.03 30.87
CA ASP A 395 12.82 -39.79 30.35
C ASP A 395 13.86 -40.12 29.28
N VAL A 396 13.90 -39.33 28.20
CA VAL A 396 14.83 -39.55 27.09
C VAL A 396 16.27 -39.41 27.56
N MET A 397 17.07 -40.47 27.43
CA MET A 397 18.48 -40.54 27.84
C MET A 397 19.39 -40.89 26.65
N ALA A 398 20.71 -40.66 26.86
CA ALA A 398 21.71 -41.05 25.86
C ALA A 398 21.75 -42.60 25.70
N GLY A 399 21.48 -43.06 24.47
CA GLY A 399 21.42 -44.47 24.13
C GLY A 399 19.99 -45.02 23.89
N ASP A 400 18.96 -44.21 24.16
CA ASP A 400 17.58 -44.60 23.92
C ASP A 400 17.24 -44.64 22.42
N ARG A 401 16.28 -45.51 22.12
CA ARG A 401 15.74 -45.65 20.77
C ARG A 401 14.48 -44.80 20.66
N LEU A 402 14.58 -43.77 19.84
CA LEU A 402 13.46 -42.84 19.59
C LEU A 402 12.77 -43.15 18.26
N ARG A 403 11.43 -43.22 18.30
CA ARG A 403 10.59 -43.23 17.11
C ARG A 403 10.10 -41.83 16.79
N TYR A 404 10.50 -41.29 15.64
CA TYR A 404 9.96 -40.08 15.09
C TYR A 404 8.85 -40.42 14.10
N THR A 405 7.66 -39.84 14.31
CA THR A 405 6.56 -39.94 13.36
C THR A 405 6.37 -38.54 12.74
N ILE A 406 6.46 -38.48 11.42
CA ILE A 406 6.17 -37.29 10.64
C ILE A 406 4.86 -37.52 9.91
N THR A 407 3.86 -36.73 10.23
CA THR A 407 2.56 -36.78 9.54
C THR A 407 2.47 -35.51 8.68
N THR A 408 2.16 -35.71 7.39
CA THR A 408 1.91 -34.63 6.46
C THR A 408 0.47 -34.70 6.02
N GLN A 409 -0.27 -33.61 6.16
CA GLN A 409 -1.64 -33.47 5.70
C GLN A 409 -1.71 -32.33 4.70
N ASN A 410 -2.36 -32.54 3.58
CA ASN A 410 -2.68 -31.50 2.62
C ASN A 410 -4.09 -30.98 2.89
N THR A 411 -4.21 -29.75 3.40
CA THR A 411 -5.47 -29.06 3.66
C THR A 411 -5.82 -28.05 2.54
N GLY A 412 -4.94 -27.91 1.54
CA GLY A 412 -5.15 -27.05 0.38
C GLY A 412 -6.02 -27.65 -0.71
N ALA A 413 -6.37 -26.81 -1.69
CA ALA A 413 -7.25 -27.16 -2.79
C ALA A 413 -6.55 -27.96 -3.92
N ASP A 414 -5.21 -27.99 -3.92
CA ASP A 414 -4.41 -28.70 -4.93
C ASP A 414 -3.70 -29.92 -4.34
N SER A 415 -3.36 -30.89 -5.20
CA SER A 415 -2.52 -32.04 -4.83
C SER A 415 -1.07 -31.58 -4.60
N ALA A 416 -0.48 -31.99 -3.48
CA ALA A 416 0.94 -31.83 -3.25
C ALA A 416 1.69 -32.91 -4.07
N THR A 417 2.18 -32.52 -5.24
CA THR A 417 3.06 -33.34 -6.07
C THR A 417 4.51 -32.96 -5.89
N SER A 418 5.42 -33.95 -5.79
CA SER A 418 6.88 -33.73 -5.74
C SER A 418 7.43 -33.46 -7.14
#